data_b1d40990ae3fb2778a7c22b05490f483
#
_entry.id   b1d40990ae3fb2778a7c22b05490f483
#
_cell.length_a   1.000
_cell.length_b   1.000
_cell.length_c   1.000
_cell.angle_alpha   90.00
_cell.angle_beta   90.00
_cell.angle_gamma   90.00
#
_symmetry.space_group_name_H-M   'P 1'
#
loop_
_entity.id
_entity.type
_entity.pdbx_description
1 polymer ?
#
loop_
_entity_poly.entity_id
_entity_poly.type
_entity_poly.pdbx_seq_one_letter_code
_entity_poly.pdbx_strand_id
1 'polypeptide(L)'
;MDRIMSPGTNAAQNSKRMKLLLTALFLLCIAAGPLGCSAAEENDADDTPVEVTVDAPSTVSASNISGLSLTVEKKEYFSSDAKIAYSLENSTDTEYTFDASTVSIEALRDGEWYCLAFRTDQDDLAFYSEGRVVTPHSVWTGVESFYFYGDLVPAGTYRLVIGLTPDSDLDPSVIEYVVAEFSIVE
;
A
#
# COMPACT_ATOMS: atom_id res chain seq x y z
N MET A 1 -32.21 48.85 1.03
CA MET A 1 -31.18 49.57 1.84
C MET A 1 -30.47 48.51 2.68
N ASP A 2 -29.49 47.81 2.11
CA ASP A 2 -28.73 46.79 2.85
C ASP A 2 -27.26 46.99 2.57
N ARG A 3 -26.54 47.23 3.65
CA ARG A 3 -25.09 47.49 3.65
C ARG A 3 -24.35 46.17 3.55
N ILE A 4 -23.59 46.01 2.51
CA ILE A 4 -22.57 44.97 2.35
C ILE A 4 -21.36 45.40 3.16
N MET A 5 -21.02 44.63 4.22
CA MET A 5 -19.75 44.73 4.94
C MET A 5 -18.69 43.84 4.28
N SER A 6 -17.61 44.46 3.86
CA SER A 6 -16.38 43.85 3.36
C SER A 6 -15.49 43.41 4.54
N PRO A 7 -14.90 42.22 4.59
CA PRO A 7 -13.90 41.87 5.59
C PRO A 7 -12.52 42.31 5.11
N GLY A 8 -11.89 43.10 5.96
CA GLY A 8 -10.57 43.69 5.75
C GLY A 8 -9.41 42.73 5.87
N THR A 9 -8.46 43.04 5.07
CA THR A 9 -7.06 42.67 4.99
C THR A 9 -6.30 42.72 6.32
N ASN A 10 -5.78 41.58 6.81
CA ASN A 10 -4.79 41.55 7.90
C ASN A 10 -3.77 40.38 7.79
N ALA A 11 -3.39 39.98 6.58
CA ALA A 11 -2.37 38.92 6.38
C ALA A 11 -0.98 39.40 5.98
N ALA A 12 -0.77 40.71 5.81
CA ALA A 12 0.49 41.21 5.23
C ALA A 12 1.48 41.81 6.24
N GLN A 13 1.17 41.88 7.54
CA GLN A 13 2.01 42.58 8.53
C GLN A 13 2.87 41.67 9.41
N ASN A 14 2.67 40.36 9.42
CA ASN A 14 3.45 39.43 10.27
C ASN A 14 4.71 38.85 9.62
N SER A 15 4.92 39.04 8.32
CA SER A 15 6.09 38.48 7.62
C SER A 15 7.38 39.30 7.73
N LYS A 16 7.31 40.55 8.17
CA LYS A 16 8.50 41.44 8.21
C LYS A 16 9.20 41.52 9.58
N ARG A 17 8.63 40.97 10.66
CA ARG A 17 9.26 41.02 12.00
C ARG A 17 10.06 39.78 12.35
N MET A 18 10.04 38.72 11.57
CA MET A 18 10.77 37.47 11.86
C MET A 18 12.12 37.36 11.14
N LYS A 19 12.50 38.35 10.33
CA LYS A 19 13.79 38.34 9.60
C LYS A 19 14.89 39.19 10.24
N LEU A 20 14.66 39.85 11.42
CA LEU A 20 15.65 40.74 12.03
C LEU A 20 16.22 40.22 13.33
N LEU A 21 16.03 38.96 13.70
CA LEU A 21 16.53 38.41 15.00
C LEU A 21 17.51 37.22 14.83
N LEU A 22 18.01 36.99 13.62
CA LEU A 22 18.91 35.84 13.33
C LEU A 22 20.31 36.26 12.89
N THR A 23 20.76 37.53 13.15
CA THR A 23 22.08 38.01 12.68
C THR A 23 23.00 38.52 13.79
N ALA A 24 22.77 38.15 15.04
CA ALA A 24 23.61 38.69 16.16
C ALA A 24 23.97 37.59 17.19
N LEU A 25 24.36 36.40 16.76
CA LEU A 25 24.97 35.41 17.68
C LEU A 25 25.93 34.47 16.93
N PHE A 26 26.88 35.02 16.21
CA PHE A 26 27.97 34.23 15.64
C PHE A 26 29.30 35.00 15.76
N LEU A 27 29.74 35.21 16.98
CA LEU A 27 31.16 35.54 17.27
C LEU A 27 31.38 35.45 18.78
N LEU A 28 31.79 34.31 19.27
CA LEU A 28 32.77 34.13 20.34
C LEU A 28 32.72 32.69 20.87
N CYS A 29 33.61 31.84 20.42
CA CYS A 29 34.21 30.74 21.18
C CYS A 29 35.23 30.00 20.30
N ILE A 30 36.39 30.62 20.14
CA ILE A 30 37.61 29.88 19.77
C ILE A 30 38.39 29.77 21.08
N ALA A 31 38.31 28.60 21.73
CA ALA A 31 39.31 28.16 22.70
C ALA A 31 39.20 26.64 22.87
N ALA A 32 40.16 25.96 22.27
CA ALA A 32 40.84 24.73 22.69
C ALA A 32 40.09 23.74 23.58
N GLY A 33 39.69 22.60 22.99
CA GLY A 33 39.40 21.37 23.72
C GLY A 33 39.63 20.16 22.77
N PRO A 34 40.16 19.04 23.27
CA PRO A 34 40.74 17.99 22.45
C PRO A 34 39.71 17.27 21.65
N LEU A 35 40.13 16.84 20.46
CA LEU A 35 39.49 15.92 19.53
C LEU A 35 38.86 14.71 20.25
N GLY A 36 37.58 14.79 20.58
CA GLY A 36 36.71 13.66 20.72
C GLY A 36 36.12 13.36 19.36
N CYS A 37 36.65 12.39 18.64
CA CYS A 37 35.90 11.72 17.60
C CYS A 37 34.70 11.08 18.28
N SER A 38 33.56 11.79 18.29
CA SER A 38 32.27 11.14 18.38
C SER A 38 32.12 10.41 17.07
N ALA A 39 32.44 9.12 17.07
CA ALA A 39 31.95 8.23 16.07
C ALA A 39 30.44 8.44 16.07
N ALA A 40 29.90 8.97 14.97
CA ALA A 40 28.50 8.77 14.67
C ALA A 40 28.34 7.25 14.75
N GLU A 41 27.54 6.75 15.67
CA GLU A 41 26.98 5.43 15.56
C GLU A 41 26.23 5.45 14.24
N GLU A 42 26.87 4.93 13.18
CA GLU A 42 26.15 4.40 12.05
C GLU A 42 25.20 3.38 12.70
N ASN A 43 23.94 3.74 12.81
CA ASN A 43 22.89 2.73 12.90
C ASN A 43 23.10 1.89 11.65
N ASP A 44 23.82 0.78 11.77
CA ASP A 44 23.70 -0.33 10.86
C ASP A 44 22.22 -0.75 10.97
N ALA A 45 21.39 -0.16 10.13
CA ALA A 45 20.10 -0.72 9.84
C ALA A 45 20.43 -2.15 9.41
N ASP A 46 19.92 -3.12 10.16
CA ASP A 46 20.08 -4.53 9.83
C ASP A 46 19.48 -4.73 8.43
N ASP A 47 20.34 -4.68 7.40
CA ASP A 47 20.00 -4.82 5.99
C ASP A 47 19.78 -6.29 5.62
N THR A 48 19.41 -7.12 6.61
CA THR A 48 19.10 -8.52 6.39
C THR A 48 17.78 -8.60 5.64
N PRO A 49 17.74 -9.21 4.44
CA PRO A 49 16.50 -9.34 3.68
C PRO A 49 15.43 -10.09 4.46
N VAL A 50 14.23 -9.53 4.50
CA VAL A 50 13.08 -10.13 5.19
C VAL A 50 12.43 -11.17 4.27
N GLU A 51 12.37 -12.42 4.74
CA GLU A 51 11.68 -13.49 4.00
C GLU A 51 10.16 -13.33 4.14
N VAL A 52 9.45 -13.53 3.03
CA VAL A 52 7.97 -13.56 3.02
C VAL A 52 7.48 -14.76 3.82
N THR A 53 6.63 -14.50 4.80
CA THR A 53 6.02 -15.53 5.66
C THR A 53 4.52 -15.62 5.41
N VAL A 54 3.92 -16.73 5.85
CA VAL A 54 2.47 -16.92 5.82
C VAL A 54 1.89 -16.68 7.21
N ASP A 55 0.65 -16.17 7.24
CA ASP A 55 -0.08 -15.91 8.47
C ASP A 55 -1.09 -17.05 8.73
N ALA A 56 -2.32 -16.89 8.29
CA ALA A 56 -3.42 -17.79 8.57
C ALA A 56 -3.89 -18.52 7.30
N PRO A 57 -4.50 -19.72 7.44
CA PRO A 57 -5.20 -20.35 6.33
C PRO A 57 -6.26 -19.41 5.75
N SER A 58 -6.31 -19.34 4.43
CA SER A 58 -7.30 -18.53 3.75
C SER A 58 -8.70 -19.13 3.92
N THR A 59 -9.67 -18.27 4.17
CA THR A 59 -11.10 -18.63 4.18
C THR A 59 -11.76 -18.39 2.82
N VAL A 60 -11.01 -17.85 1.85
CA VAL A 60 -11.53 -17.52 0.54
C VAL A 60 -11.65 -18.78 -0.32
N SER A 61 -12.88 -19.19 -0.60
CA SER A 61 -13.17 -20.14 -1.64
C SER A 61 -13.06 -19.42 -3.00
N ALA A 62 -12.41 -20.04 -3.97
CA ALA A 62 -12.38 -19.50 -5.33
C ALA A 62 -13.83 -19.36 -5.81
N SER A 63 -14.33 -18.14 -5.87
CA SER A 63 -15.64 -17.86 -6.43
C SER A 63 -15.46 -17.29 -7.83
N ASN A 64 -15.96 -18.04 -8.81
CA ASN A 64 -16.14 -17.49 -10.15
C ASN A 64 -17.45 -16.71 -10.14
N ILE A 65 -17.37 -15.43 -9.85
CA ILE A 65 -18.52 -14.54 -9.99
C ILE A 65 -18.77 -14.36 -11.48
N SER A 66 -19.96 -14.72 -11.92
CA SER A 66 -20.31 -14.57 -13.33
C SER A 66 -20.20 -13.10 -13.74
N GLY A 67 -19.36 -12.81 -14.72
CA GLY A 67 -19.17 -11.46 -15.24
C GLY A 67 -18.08 -10.63 -14.54
N LEU A 68 -17.43 -11.15 -13.49
CA LEU A 68 -16.20 -10.57 -12.93
C LEU A 68 -15.01 -11.49 -13.26
N SER A 69 -13.92 -10.92 -13.72
CA SER A 69 -12.68 -11.67 -13.93
C SER A 69 -11.45 -10.90 -13.48
N LEU A 70 -10.57 -11.58 -12.73
CA LEU A 70 -9.27 -11.09 -12.32
C LEU A 70 -8.18 -11.80 -13.13
N THR A 71 -7.28 -11.05 -13.73
CA THR A 71 -6.14 -11.59 -14.47
C THR A 71 -4.86 -10.89 -14.04
N VAL A 72 -3.77 -11.64 -13.90
CA VAL A 72 -2.42 -11.09 -13.72
C VAL A 72 -1.73 -10.96 -15.07
N GLU A 73 -0.86 -9.98 -15.22
CA GLU A 73 -0.17 -9.72 -16.50
C GLU A 73 0.68 -10.90 -16.96
N LYS A 74 1.37 -11.56 -16.02
CA LYS A 74 2.19 -12.74 -16.27
C LYS A 74 1.67 -13.92 -15.45
N LYS A 75 1.80 -15.13 -15.99
CA LYS A 75 1.53 -16.34 -15.21
C LYS A 75 2.73 -16.81 -14.40
N GLU A 76 3.92 -16.29 -14.70
CA GLU A 76 5.17 -16.62 -14.06
C GLU A 76 5.96 -15.34 -13.81
N TYR A 77 6.45 -15.17 -12.59
CA TYR A 77 7.28 -14.08 -12.14
C TYR A 77 8.57 -14.64 -11.57
N PHE A 78 9.65 -13.88 -11.62
CA PHE A 78 10.88 -14.23 -10.91
C PHE A 78 10.81 -13.75 -9.46
N SER A 79 11.55 -14.40 -8.57
CA SER A 79 11.68 -14.01 -7.16
C SER A 79 12.17 -12.56 -6.97
N SER A 80 12.84 -12.00 -7.98
CA SER A 80 13.28 -10.61 -8.04
C SER A 80 12.19 -9.63 -8.51
N ASP A 81 11.05 -10.12 -9.05
CA ASP A 81 9.95 -9.27 -9.47
C ASP A 81 9.21 -8.77 -8.22
N ALA A 82 9.32 -7.47 -7.95
CA ALA A 82 8.72 -6.88 -6.76
C ALA A 82 7.23 -6.55 -6.92
N LYS A 83 6.68 -6.68 -8.13
CA LYS A 83 5.33 -6.17 -8.46
C LYS A 83 4.57 -7.10 -9.38
N ILE A 84 3.26 -7.22 -9.10
CA ILE A 84 2.28 -7.97 -9.89
C ILE A 84 1.29 -6.98 -10.48
N ALA A 85 1.34 -6.77 -11.78
CA ALA A 85 0.31 -6.00 -12.48
C ALA A 85 -0.89 -6.90 -12.78
N TYR A 86 -2.08 -6.36 -12.64
CA TYR A 86 -3.32 -7.09 -12.83
C TYR A 86 -4.43 -6.24 -13.45
N SER A 87 -5.43 -6.93 -14.00
CA SER A 87 -6.64 -6.35 -14.54
C SER A 87 -7.86 -7.02 -13.91
N LEU A 88 -8.81 -6.22 -13.48
CA LEU A 88 -10.11 -6.63 -12.97
C LEU A 88 -11.17 -6.15 -13.96
N GLU A 89 -11.83 -7.09 -14.66
CA GLU A 89 -12.88 -6.82 -15.61
C GLU A 89 -14.25 -7.02 -14.95
N ASN A 90 -15.14 -6.06 -15.12
CA ASN A 90 -16.52 -6.11 -14.71
C ASN A 90 -17.41 -6.09 -15.97
N SER A 91 -17.94 -7.23 -16.36
CA SER A 91 -18.88 -7.38 -17.48
C SER A 91 -20.34 -7.39 -17.02
N THR A 92 -20.60 -7.06 -15.74
CA THR A 92 -21.96 -7.02 -15.16
C THR A 92 -22.56 -5.62 -15.26
N ASP A 93 -23.85 -5.51 -14.94
CA ASP A 93 -24.56 -4.25 -14.79
C ASP A 93 -24.42 -3.64 -13.37
N THR A 94 -23.71 -4.31 -12.46
CA THR A 94 -23.51 -3.90 -11.07
C THR A 94 -22.18 -3.18 -10.92
N GLU A 95 -22.14 -2.07 -10.19
CA GLU A 95 -20.93 -1.41 -9.75
C GLU A 95 -20.37 -2.16 -8.53
N TYR A 96 -19.04 -2.24 -8.43
CA TYR A 96 -18.34 -2.86 -7.29
C TYR A 96 -17.34 -1.90 -6.68
N THR A 97 -17.16 -2.01 -5.37
CA THR A 97 -16.12 -1.27 -4.65
C THR A 97 -15.16 -2.24 -3.97
N PHE A 98 -13.91 -1.83 -3.82
CA PHE A 98 -12.90 -2.51 -3.02
C PHE A 98 -11.86 -1.50 -2.52
N ASP A 99 -11.07 -1.87 -1.54
CA ASP A 99 -9.96 -1.06 -1.03
C ASP A 99 -8.72 -1.94 -0.77
N ALA A 100 -7.64 -1.32 -0.31
CA ALA A 100 -6.39 -2.05 -0.06
C ALA A 100 -6.53 -3.13 1.02
N SER A 101 -7.49 -3.03 1.94
CA SER A 101 -7.71 -4.01 3.01
C SER A 101 -8.37 -5.30 2.52
N THR A 102 -8.99 -5.24 1.34
CA THR A 102 -9.66 -6.39 0.70
C THR A 102 -8.81 -7.03 -0.41
N VAL A 103 -7.57 -6.56 -0.60
CA VAL A 103 -6.60 -7.13 -1.53
C VAL A 103 -5.56 -7.93 -0.75
N SER A 104 -5.29 -9.16 -1.15
CA SER A 104 -4.27 -9.99 -0.53
C SER A 104 -3.54 -10.86 -1.54
N ILE A 105 -2.31 -11.25 -1.20
CA ILE A 105 -1.59 -12.33 -1.89
C ILE A 105 -1.60 -13.54 -0.97
N GLU A 106 -1.85 -14.71 -1.55
CA GLU A 106 -1.87 -15.96 -0.83
C GLU A 106 -0.90 -16.96 -1.48
N ALA A 107 -0.28 -17.81 -0.66
CA ALA A 107 0.63 -18.88 -1.08
C ALA A 107 -0.05 -20.24 -0.94
N LEU A 108 0.14 -21.12 -1.91
CA LEU A 108 -0.28 -22.52 -1.83
C LEU A 108 0.79 -23.32 -1.06
N ARG A 109 0.41 -23.92 0.07
CA ARG A 109 1.25 -24.77 0.92
C ARG A 109 0.51 -26.05 1.26
N ASP A 110 1.11 -27.19 0.98
CA ASP A 110 0.54 -28.51 1.29
C ASP A 110 -0.91 -28.72 0.78
N GLY A 111 -1.28 -28.05 -0.30
CA GLY A 111 -2.60 -28.11 -0.92
C GLY A 111 -3.64 -27.15 -0.33
N GLU A 112 -3.25 -26.30 0.59
CA GLU A 112 -4.10 -25.27 1.21
C GLU A 112 -3.54 -23.87 0.92
N TRP A 113 -4.44 -22.88 0.84
CA TRP A 113 -4.08 -21.47 0.64
C TRP A 113 -3.87 -20.77 1.98
N TYR A 114 -2.81 -19.98 2.07
CA TYR A 114 -2.45 -19.19 3.25
C TYR A 114 -2.25 -17.74 2.85
N CYS A 115 -2.81 -16.79 3.59
CA CYS A 115 -2.53 -15.38 3.43
C CYS A 115 -1.05 -15.10 3.72
N LEU A 116 -0.40 -14.26 2.93
CA LEU A 116 0.92 -13.75 3.28
C LEU A 116 0.80 -12.78 4.45
N ALA A 117 1.72 -12.90 5.41
CA ALA A 117 1.81 -11.96 6.51
C ALA A 117 2.42 -10.64 6.03
N PHE A 118 1.88 -9.50 6.48
CA PHE A 118 2.54 -8.22 6.28
C PHE A 118 3.83 -8.15 7.09
N ARG A 119 4.85 -7.53 6.51
CA ARG A 119 6.13 -7.33 7.19
C ARG A 119 5.95 -6.43 8.42
N THR A 120 6.67 -6.75 9.50
CA THR A 120 6.58 -6.06 10.79
C THR A 120 7.78 -5.18 11.10
N ASP A 121 8.78 -5.17 10.23
CA ASP A 121 10.03 -4.41 10.39
C ASP A 121 9.91 -2.94 9.96
N GLN A 122 8.73 -2.54 9.46
CA GLN A 122 8.43 -1.17 9.06
C GLN A 122 7.26 -0.62 9.84
N ASP A 123 7.56 0.32 10.75
CA ASP A 123 6.56 0.96 11.61
C ASP A 123 5.57 1.87 10.85
N ASP A 124 5.88 2.22 9.60
CA ASP A 124 5.14 3.22 8.81
C ASP A 124 4.37 2.64 7.61
N LEU A 125 4.02 1.35 7.62
CA LEU A 125 3.14 0.80 6.57
C LEU A 125 1.73 1.39 6.70
N ALA A 126 1.55 2.57 6.13
CA ALA A 126 0.24 3.19 6.03
C ALA A 126 -0.50 2.61 4.82
N PHE A 127 -1.51 1.80 5.07
CA PHE A 127 -2.44 1.38 4.02
C PHE A 127 -3.43 2.51 3.79
N TYR A 128 -3.35 3.14 2.62
CA TYR A 128 -4.38 4.09 2.20
C TYR A 128 -5.63 3.29 1.82
N SER A 129 -6.66 3.39 2.65
CA SER A 129 -7.97 2.79 2.41
C SER A 129 -8.85 3.65 1.47
N GLU A 130 -8.25 4.19 0.40
CA GLU A 130 -9.07 4.84 -0.62
C GLU A 130 -9.88 3.77 -1.34
N GLY A 131 -11.20 3.86 -1.20
CA GLY A 131 -12.13 3.00 -1.92
C GLY A 131 -11.96 3.18 -3.44
N ARG A 132 -11.87 2.06 -4.13
CA ARG A 132 -11.76 1.99 -5.59
C ARG A 132 -13.06 1.48 -6.16
N VAL A 133 -13.48 2.07 -7.28
CA VAL A 133 -14.76 1.75 -7.92
C VAL A 133 -14.50 1.06 -9.25
N VAL A 134 -15.16 -0.06 -9.47
CA VAL A 134 -15.17 -0.80 -10.73
C VAL A 134 -16.55 -0.69 -11.34
N THR A 135 -16.71 0.25 -12.24
CA THR A 135 -18.01 0.54 -12.87
C THR A 135 -18.46 -0.60 -13.77
N PRO A 136 -19.77 -0.72 -14.06
CA PRO A 136 -20.30 -1.69 -15.02
C PRO A 136 -19.58 -1.63 -16.38
N HIS A 137 -19.38 -2.78 -17.00
CA HIS A 137 -18.77 -2.93 -18.34
C HIS A 137 -17.41 -2.24 -18.49
N SER A 138 -16.59 -2.26 -17.44
CA SER A 138 -15.28 -1.61 -17.42
C SER A 138 -14.16 -2.57 -17.01
N VAL A 139 -12.92 -2.10 -17.24
CA VAL A 139 -11.71 -2.77 -16.77
C VAL A 139 -10.96 -1.81 -15.86
N TRP A 140 -10.66 -2.25 -14.65
CA TRP A 140 -9.77 -1.57 -13.73
C TRP A 140 -8.40 -2.25 -13.74
N THR A 141 -7.32 -1.48 -13.67
CA THR A 141 -5.95 -2.01 -13.64
C THR A 141 -5.22 -1.55 -12.40
N GLY A 142 -4.43 -2.43 -11.82
CA GLY A 142 -3.65 -2.15 -10.63
C GLY A 142 -2.33 -2.89 -10.57
N VAL A 143 -1.57 -2.58 -9.54
CA VAL A 143 -0.30 -3.22 -9.24
C VAL A 143 -0.27 -3.54 -7.76
N GLU A 144 -0.01 -4.80 -7.41
CA GLU A 144 0.29 -5.23 -6.06
C GLU A 144 1.79 -5.41 -5.88
N SER A 145 2.30 -5.12 -4.68
CA SER A 145 3.73 -5.17 -4.40
C SER A 145 4.05 -6.19 -3.32
N PHE A 146 5.01 -7.08 -3.57
CA PHE A 146 5.56 -7.97 -2.56
C PHE A 146 6.31 -7.22 -1.44
N TYR A 147 6.71 -5.98 -1.68
CA TYR A 147 7.39 -5.15 -0.68
C TYR A 147 6.66 -5.09 0.67
N PHE A 148 5.32 -5.15 0.65
CA PHE A 148 4.52 -5.13 1.87
C PHE A 148 4.57 -6.44 2.66
N TYR A 149 5.12 -7.50 2.08
CA TYR A 149 5.19 -8.83 2.68
C TYR A 149 6.62 -9.27 3.02
N GLY A 150 7.61 -8.77 2.29
CA GLY A 150 9.02 -9.07 2.48
C GLY A 150 9.87 -8.79 1.24
N ASP A 151 11.15 -9.05 1.35
CA ASP A 151 12.14 -8.81 0.29
C ASP A 151 12.46 -10.08 -0.50
N LEU A 152 12.32 -11.26 0.13
CA LEU A 152 12.58 -12.55 -0.48
C LEU A 152 11.28 -13.34 -0.64
N VAL A 153 10.84 -13.48 -1.88
CA VAL A 153 9.62 -14.23 -2.22
C VAL A 153 10.03 -15.66 -2.62
N PRO A 154 9.70 -16.70 -1.83
CA PRO A 154 10.03 -18.07 -2.17
C PRO A 154 9.38 -18.52 -3.49
N ALA A 155 10.07 -19.38 -4.23
CA ALA A 155 9.49 -20.04 -5.41
C ALA A 155 8.27 -20.87 -4.99
N GLY A 156 7.19 -20.81 -5.78
CA GLY A 156 5.94 -21.51 -5.47
C GLY A 156 4.74 -21.03 -6.24
N THR A 157 3.59 -21.54 -5.88
CA THR A 157 2.29 -21.14 -6.45
C THR A 157 1.62 -20.14 -5.52
N TYR A 158 1.13 -19.07 -6.11
CA TYR A 158 0.49 -17.94 -5.43
C TYR A 158 -0.83 -17.58 -6.12
N ARG A 159 -1.66 -16.84 -5.42
CA ARG A 159 -2.81 -16.19 -6.02
C ARG A 159 -3.00 -14.77 -5.48
N LEU A 160 -3.42 -13.87 -6.35
CA LEU A 160 -3.96 -12.58 -5.98
C LEU A 160 -5.44 -12.75 -5.68
N VAL A 161 -5.91 -12.19 -4.58
CA VAL A 161 -7.31 -12.21 -4.13
C VAL A 161 -7.79 -10.79 -3.99
N ILE A 162 -8.96 -10.48 -4.54
CA ILE A 162 -9.64 -9.19 -4.34
C ILE A 162 -11.05 -9.46 -3.85
N GLY A 163 -11.38 -8.91 -2.66
CA GLY A 163 -12.72 -8.87 -2.14
C GLY A 163 -13.47 -7.65 -2.66
N LEU A 164 -14.63 -7.85 -3.24
CA LEU A 164 -15.47 -6.85 -3.89
C LEU A 164 -16.80 -6.74 -3.17
N THR A 165 -17.24 -5.52 -2.89
CA THR A 165 -18.57 -5.24 -2.35
C THR A 165 -19.43 -4.70 -3.49
N PRO A 166 -20.53 -5.37 -3.85
CA PRO A 166 -21.45 -4.87 -4.85
C PRO A 166 -22.17 -3.60 -4.32
N ASP A 167 -22.26 -2.58 -5.16
CA ASP A 167 -23.12 -1.43 -4.88
C ASP A 167 -24.59 -1.84 -5.12
N SER A 168 -25.13 -2.50 -4.13
CA SER A 168 -26.52 -2.93 -4.13
C SER A 168 -27.18 -2.54 -2.81
N ASP A 169 -28.42 -2.08 -2.88
CA ASP A 169 -29.24 -1.76 -1.69
C ASP A 169 -29.50 -2.97 -0.77
N LEU A 170 -28.99 -4.15 -1.11
CA LEU A 170 -29.41 -5.40 -0.49
C LEU A 170 -28.64 -5.74 0.78
N ASP A 171 -27.32 -5.67 0.79
CA ASP A 171 -26.51 -5.92 2.00
C ASP A 171 -25.05 -5.50 1.77
N PRO A 172 -24.58 -4.39 2.39
CA PRO A 172 -23.20 -3.95 2.24
C PRO A 172 -22.17 -4.86 2.94
N SER A 173 -22.60 -5.86 3.69
CA SER A 173 -21.70 -6.83 4.32
C SER A 173 -21.34 -8.01 3.41
N VAL A 174 -21.93 -8.12 2.23
CA VAL A 174 -21.59 -9.19 1.27
C VAL A 174 -20.30 -8.82 0.55
N ILE A 175 -19.27 -9.64 0.77
CA ILE A 175 -18.01 -9.54 0.04
C ILE A 175 -17.91 -10.71 -0.91
N GLU A 176 -17.72 -10.40 -2.18
CA GLU A 176 -17.51 -11.38 -3.25
C GLU A 176 -16.01 -11.41 -3.60
N TYR A 177 -15.44 -12.59 -3.82
CA TYR A 177 -14.01 -12.70 -4.06
C TYR A 177 -13.73 -13.15 -5.50
N VAL A 178 -12.74 -12.49 -6.12
CA VAL A 178 -12.14 -12.92 -7.37
C VAL A 178 -10.68 -13.27 -7.14
N VAL A 179 -10.18 -14.27 -7.85
CA VAL A 179 -8.81 -14.77 -7.67
C VAL A 179 -8.10 -14.93 -9.01
N ALA A 180 -6.78 -14.71 -9.01
CA ALA A 180 -5.92 -14.98 -10.15
C ALA A 180 -4.65 -15.69 -9.69
N GLU A 181 -4.41 -16.91 -10.18
CA GLU A 181 -3.23 -17.70 -9.84
C GLU A 181 -2.03 -17.36 -10.72
N PHE A 182 -0.82 -17.42 -10.13
CA PHE A 182 0.47 -17.25 -10.78
C PHE A 182 1.54 -18.05 -10.05
N SER A 183 2.73 -18.13 -10.63
CA SER A 183 3.89 -18.80 -10.03
C SER A 183 5.04 -17.83 -9.83
N ILE A 184 5.81 -18.06 -8.78
CA ILE A 184 7.13 -17.45 -8.58
C ILE A 184 8.18 -18.53 -8.88
N VAL A 185 9.17 -18.16 -9.68
CA VAL A 185 10.32 -19.01 -10.03
C VAL A 185 11.63 -18.33 -9.61
N GLU A 186 12.69 -19.12 -9.45
CA GLU A 186 14.03 -18.62 -9.10
C GLU A 186 14.72 -17.92 -10.26
#